data_1d2220fa009083a52d48e221308c9574
#
_entry.id   1d2220fa009083a52d48e221308c9574
#
_cell.length_a   1.000
_cell.length_b   1.000
_cell.length_c   1.000
_cell.angle_alpha   90.00
_cell.angle_beta   90.00
_cell.angle_gamma   90.00
#
_symmetry.space_group_name_H-M   'P 1'
#
loop_
_entity.id
_entity.type
_entity.pdbx_description
1 polymer ?
#
loop_
_entity_poly.entity_id
_entity_poly.type
_entity_poly.pdbx_seq_one_letter_code
_entity_poly.pdbx_strand_id
1 'polypeptide(L)'
;MSDSEKPASLDADLSRRLYRALTADRDGILSVLNDPSMEVLRSLLKNPNLDEPILLTLLKRMDLTEDTLTAVSRLPLAGESHQVKVALVHHPATPARIVQTLLPHLYLFELVTVCFLPGVTPDQKVAAERAIIQRLPVTPLGNKITLARRATSDVVDALLQEGNPQLMDACLDNPRIRESSLFRFLNGPTATAETISTIARHSRWKNRPNLKLAILKNGRTPQIWFTVFLPTLPLVEVKNLRASGRLTKGQKECVEEELKRRGVR
;
A
#
# COMPACT_ATOMS: atom_id res chain seq x y z
N MET A 1 -46.82 43.38 4.72
CA MET A 1 -45.54 43.95 5.17
C MET A 1 -44.48 43.00 4.65
N SER A 2 -43.87 43.34 3.56
CA SER A 2 -42.85 42.54 2.89
C SER A 2 -41.48 42.97 3.44
N ASP A 3 -40.83 42.08 4.21
CA ASP A 3 -39.44 42.23 4.54
C ASP A 3 -38.62 42.02 3.24
N SER A 4 -38.15 43.13 2.70
CA SER A 4 -37.15 43.10 1.63
C SER A 4 -35.81 42.77 2.29
N GLU A 5 -35.34 41.52 2.11
CA GLU A 5 -33.95 41.14 2.35
C GLU A 5 -33.05 42.12 1.59
N LYS A 6 -32.35 42.98 2.32
CA LYS A 6 -31.24 43.76 1.80
C LYS A 6 -30.16 42.78 1.33
N PRO A 7 -29.65 42.88 0.09
CA PRO A 7 -28.49 42.13 -0.32
C PRO A 7 -27.34 42.45 0.66
N ALA A 8 -26.73 41.42 1.27
CA ALA A 8 -25.61 41.58 2.16
C ALA A 8 -24.54 42.38 1.42
N SER A 9 -24.26 43.62 1.84
CA SER A 9 -23.15 44.39 1.31
C SER A 9 -21.87 43.63 1.63
N LEU A 10 -21.14 43.19 0.59
CA LEU A 10 -19.78 42.64 0.76
C LEU A 10 -19.00 43.62 1.65
N ASP A 11 -18.43 43.07 2.73
CA ASP A 11 -17.54 43.86 3.58
C ASP A 11 -16.49 44.54 2.68
N ALA A 12 -16.34 45.86 2.78
CA ALA A 12 -15.41 46.64 1.93
C ALA A 12 -13.96 46.11 2.06
N ASP A 13 -13.62 45.58 3.24
CA ASP A 13 -12.30 44.96 3.47
C ASP A 13 -12.19 43.63 2.71
N LEU A 14 -13.19 42.77 2.79
CA LEU A 14 -13.19 41.52 2.04
C LEU A 14 -13.11 41.77 0.51
N SER A 15 -13.85 42.75 0.01
CA SER A 15 -13.83 43.12 -1.42
C SER A 15 -12.46 43.58 -1.86
N ARG A 16 -11.75 44.35 -1.03
CA ARG A 16 -10.35 44.77 -1.31
C ARG A 16 -9.38 43.57 -1.32
N ARG A 17 -9.52 42.66 -0.38
CA ARG A 17 -8.70 41.42 -0.31
C ARG A 17 -8.94 40.49 -1.49
N LEU A 18 -10.20 40.33 -1.93
CA LEU A 18 -10.57 39.57 -3.12
C LEU A 18 -9.94 40.15 -4.39
N TYR A 19 -10.05 41.49 -4.54
CA TYR A 19 -9.44 42.18 -5.69
C TYR A 19 -7.91 42.02 -5.69
N ARG A 20 -7.28 42.18 -4.53
CA ARG A 20 -5.83 41.93 -4.38
C ARG A 20 -5.44 40.50 -4.75
N ALA A 21 -6.22 39.50 -4.33
CA ALA A 21 -5.96 38.11 -4.68
C ALA A 21 -6.00 37.85 -6.20
N LEU A 22 -6.89 38.53 -6.93
CA LEU A 22 -7.03 38.40 -8.38
C LEU A 22 -5.93 39.11 -9.17
N THR A 23 -5.35 40.21 -8.65
CA THR A 23 -4.52 41.14 -9.44
C THR A 23 -3.09 41.28 -8.92
N ALA A 24 -2.77 40.66 -7.76
CA ALA A 24 -1.46 40.75 -7.16
C ALA A 24 -0.37 40.20 -8.09
N ASP A 25 0.78 40.85 -8.07
CA ASP A 25 2.01 40.30 -8.59
C ASP A 25 2.56 39.17 -7.70
N ARG A 26 3.65 38.57 -8.10
CA ARG A 26 4.24 37.41 -7.41
C ARG A 26 4.52 37.66 -5.93
N ASP A 27 5.07 38.82 -5.59
CA ASP A 27 5.39 39.18 -4.20
C ASP A 27 4.12 39.46 -3.40
N GLY A 28 3.14 40.12 -4.00
CA GLY A 28 1.81 40.34 -3.42
C GLY A 28 1.07 39.04 -3.13
N ILE A 29 1.17 38.04 -4.01
CA ILE A 29 0.56 36.72 -3.82
C ILE A 29 1.06 36.03 -2.54
N LEU A 30 2.35 36.11 -2.23
CA LEU A 30 2.90 35.51 -1.01
C LEU A 30 2.23 36.05 0.27
N SER A 31 1.83 37.31 0.27
CA SER A 31 1.06 37.88 1.39
C SER A 31 -0.39 37.35 1.45
N VAL A 32 -1.01 37.11 0.29
CA VAL A 32 -2.37 36.59 0.16
C VAL A 32 -2.45 35.11 0.56
N LEU A 33 -1.38 34.33 0.39
CA LEU A 33 -1.33 32.91 0.81
C LEU A 33 -1.65 32.69 2.29
N ASN A 34 -1.44 33.69 3.14
CA ASN A 34 -1.73 33.63 4.57
C ASN A 34 -3.12 34.17 4.94
N ASP A 35 -3.94 34.58 3.98
CA ASP A 35 -5.27 35.07 4.25
C ASP A 35 -6.14 33.99 4.91
N PRO A 36 -6.88 34.31 6.00
CA PRO A 36 -7.76 33.35 6.66
C PRO A 36 -9.03 33.01 5.87
N SER A 37 -9.40 33.82 4.88
CA SER A 37 -10.63 33.63 4.11
C SER A 37 -10.43 32.67 2.95
N MET A 38 -11.18 31.56 2.95
CA MET A 38 -11.18 30.60 1.82
C MET A 38 -11.71 31.23 0.52
N GLU A 39 -12.52 32.27 0.58
CA GLU A 39 -13.00 33.00 -0.59
C GLU A 39 -11.84 33.75 -1.27
N VAL A 40 -10.99 34.39 -0.46
CA VAL A 40 -9.78 35.08 -0.94
C VAL A 40 -8.83 34.09 -1.58
N LEU A 41 -8.59 32.95 -0.95
CA LEU A 41 -7.73 31.90 -1.50
C LEU A 41 -8.31 31.30 -2.80
N ARG A 42 -9.63 31.11 -2.88
CA ARG A 42 -10.27 30.68 -4.15
C ARG A 42 -10.17 31.72 -5.25
N SER A 43 -10.21 33.01 -4.90
CA SER A 43 -9.98 34.09 -5.86
C SER A 43 -8.52 34.09 -6.35
N LEU A 44 -7.56 33.83 -5.46
CA LEU A 44 -6.15 33.67 -5.80
C LEU A 44 -5.94 32.59 -6.87
N LEU A 45 -6.71 31.50 -6.87
CA LEU A 45 -6.60 30.44 -7.89
C LEU A 45 -6.92 30.91 -9.31
N LYS A 46 -7.52 32.10 -9.46
CA LYS A 46 -7.82 32.74 -10.76
C LYS A 46 -6.76 33.79 -11.16
N ASN A 47 -5.74 34.02 -10.34
CA ASN A 47 -4.70 34.99 -10.61
C ASN A 47 -3.79 34.48 -11.75
N PRO A 48 -3.54 35.27 -12.82
CA PRO A 48 -2.69 34.86 -13.92
C PRO A 48 -1.21 34.66 -13.54
N ASN A 49 -0.76 35.22 -12.41
CA ASN A 49 0.60 35.08 -11.90
C ASN A 49 0.75 33.86 -10.96
N LEU A 50 -0.28 33.01 -10.85
CA LEU A 50 -0.20 31.77 -10.07
C LEU A 50 0.71 30.77 -10.77
N ASP A 51 1.80 30.38 -10.10
CA ASP A 51 2.75 29.38 -10.58
C ASP A 51 2.76 28.11 -9.69
N GLU A 52 3.49 27.09 -10.12
CA GLU A 52 3.61 25.82 -9.40
C GLU A 52 4.20 25.98 -7.97
N PRO A 53 5.31 26.73 -7.74
CA PRO A 53 5.84 26.95 -6.40
C PRO A 53 4.84 27.61 -5.43
N ILE A 54 4.06 28.59 -5.91
CA ILE A 54 3.03 29.25 -5.13
C ILE A 54 1.91 28.26 -4.78
N LEU A 55 1.47 27.47 -5.75
CA LEU A 55 0.43 26.47 -5.55
C LEU A 55 0.86 25.38 -4.57
N LEU A 56 2.10 24.92 -4.66
CA LEU A 56 2.69 23.98 -3.69
C LEU A 56 2.78 24.58 -2.29
N THR A 57 3.03 25.88 -2.18
CA THR A 57 3.04 26.59 -0.89
C THR A 57 1.64 26.68 -0.31
N LEU A 58 0.63 26.97 -1.14
CA LEU A 58 -0.79 26.95 -0.73
C LEU A 58 -1.18 25.56 -0.19
N LEU A 59 -0.80 24.48 -0.88
CA LEU A 59 -1.12 23.09 -0.51
C LEU A 59 -0.44 22.60 0.78
N LYS A 60 0.49 23.36 1.34
CA LYS A 60 1.05 23.06 2.69
C LYS A 60 0.12 23.48 3.83
N ARG A 61 -0.87 24.32 3.57
CA ARG A 61 -1.85 24.76 4.58
C ARG A 61 -2.80 23.60 4.89
N MET A 62 -2.95 23.30 6.18
CA MET A 62 -3.79 22.20 6.66
C MET A 62 -5.27 22.61 6.87
N ASP A 63 -5.57 23.88 6.76
CA ASP A 63 -6.91 24.47 6.95
C ASP A 63 -7.72 24.63 5.66
N LEU A 64 -7.19 24.15 4.53
CA LEU A 64 -7.89 24.22 3.24
C LEU A 64 -9.17 23.36 3.25
N THR A 65 -10.24 23.92 2.69
CA THR A 65 -11.53 23.22 2.56
C THR A 65 -11.53 22.30 1.35
N GLU A 66 -12.39 21.27 1.37
CA GLU A 66 -12.62 20.36 0.24
C GLU A 66 -12.95 21.10 -1.07
N ASP A 67 -13.73 22.17 -0.99
CA ASP A 67 -14.09 23.01 -2.15
C ASP A 67 -12.86 23.70 -2.75
N THR A 68 -11.95 24.18 -1.90
CA THR A 68 -10.71 24.82 -2.35
C THR A 68 -9.80 23.80 -3.03
N LEU A 69 -9.63 22.61 -2.45
CA LEU A 69 -8.85 21.52 -3.04
C LEU A 69 -9.47 21.00 -4.35
N THR A 70 -10.80 20.98 -4.42
CA THR A 70 -11.52 20.67 -5.65
C THR A 70 -11.26 21.74 -6.73
N ALA A 71 -11.23 23.02 -6.35
CA ALA A 71 -10.89 24.09 -7.28
C ALA A 71 -9.42 23.97 -7.77
N VAL A 72 -8.49 23.68 -6.85
CA VAL A 72 -7.07 23.42 -7.21
C VAL A 72 -6.95 22.26 -8.19
N SER A 73 -7.64 21.14 -7.96
CA SER A 73 -7.56 19.95 -8.83
C SER A 73 -8.02 20.18 -10.26
N ARG A 74 -8.80 21.25 -10.49
CA ARG A 74 -9.31 21.64 -11.82
C ARG A 74 -8.38 22.60 -12.57
N LEU A 75 -7.34 23.12 -11.93
CA LEU A 75 -6.39 24.01 -12.59
C LEU A 75 -5.56 23.25 -13.63
N PRO A 76 -5.20 23.87 -14.77
CA PRO A 76 -4.26 23.28 -15.73
C PRO A 76 -2.95 22.84 -15.06
N LEU A 77 -2.38 23.66 -14.16
CA LEU A 77 -1.20 23.35 -13.35
C LEU A 77 -1.31 22.01 -12.59
N ALA A 78 -2.48 21.68 -12.07
CA ALA A 78 -2.69 20.41 -11.37
C ALA A 78 -2.68 19.21 -12.33
N GLY A 79 -3.08 19.41 -13.59
CA GLY A 79 -3.01 18.40 -14.65
C GLY A 79 -1.58 18.19 -15.17
N GLU A 80 -0.76 19.24 -15.21
CA GLU A 80 0.59 19.25 -15.78
C GLU A 80 1.67 18.89 -14.75
N SER A 81 1.59 19.45 -13.52
CA SER A 81 2.60 19.24 -12.50
C SER A 81 2.41 17.94 -11.74
N HIS A 82 3.44 17.09 -11.75
CA HIS A 82 3.50 15.89 -10.94
C HIS A 82 3.53 16.22 -9.44
N GLN A 83 4.28 17.25 -9.04
CA GLN A 83 4.41 17.66 -7.64
C GLN A 83 3.07 18.14 -7.06
N VAL A 84 2.28 18.87 -7.84
CA VAL A 84 0.93 19.30 -7.43
C VAL A 84 -0.01 18.09 -7.23
N LYS A 85 0.06 17.09 -8.13
CA LYS A 85 -0.72 15.83 -7.96
C LYS A 85 -0.36 15.12 -6.66
N VAL A 86 0.95 14.98 -6.38
CA VAL A 86 1.43 14.38 -5.13
C VAL A 86 0.97 15.18 -3.91
N ALA A 87 1.10 16.51 -3.95
CA ALA A 87 0.68 17.38 -2.86
C ALA A 87 -0.83 17.29 -2.59
N LEU A 88 -1.66 17.24 -3.64
CA LEU A 88 -3.11 17.02 -3.52
C LEU A 88 -3.42 15.67 -2.87
N VAL A 89 -2.77 14.58 -3.28
CA VAL A 89 -3.01 13.25 -2.70
C VAL A 89 -2.58 13.18 -1.24
N HIS A 90 -1.55 13.93 -0.86
CA HIS A 90 -1.05 13.96 0.51
C HIS A 90 -1.86 14.87 1.44
N HIS A 91 -2.68 15.77 0.90
CA HIS A 91 -3.46 16.69 1.71
C HIS A 91 -4.67 15.98 2.35
N PRO A 92 -4.83 16.02 3.69
CA PRO A 92 -5.83 15.21 4.41
C PRO A 92 -7.29 15.58 4.05
N ALA A 93 -7.56 16.83 3.68
CA ALA A 93 -8.89 17.28 3.30
C ALA A 93 -9.19 17.11 1.79
N THR A 94 -8.33 16.44 1.02
CA THR A 94 -8.61 16.18 -0.40
C THR A 94 -9.71 15.14 -0.53
N PRO A 95 -10.80 15.45 -1.27
CA PRO A 95 -11.88 14.50 -1.49
C PRO A 95 -11.40 13.16 -2.07
N ALA A 96 -11.92 12.06 -1.53
CA ALA A 96 -11.52 10.70 -1.91
C ALA A 96 -11.60 10.45 -3.43
N ARG A 97 -12.61 11.03 -4.10
CA ARG A 97 -12.78 10.94 -5.55
C ARG A 97 -11.60 11.54 -6.31
N ILE A 98 -11.07 12.69 -5.84
CA ILE A 98 -9.92 13.35 -6.46
C ILE A 98 -8.67 12.50 -6.25
N VAL A 99 -8.46 12.02 -5.02
CA VAL A 99 -7.35 11.10 -4.73
C VAL A 99 -7.37 9.90 -5.68
N GLN A 100 -8.51 9.22 -5.82
CA GLN A 100 -8.64 8.06 -6.72
C GLN A 100 -8.29 8.37 -8.18
N THR A 101 -8.67 9.55 -8.69
CA THR A 101 -8.31 9.95 -10.07
C THR A 101 -6.84 10.26 -10.24
N LEU A 102 -6.14 10.65 -9.17
CA LEU A 102 -4.72 11.00 -9.21
C LEU A 102 -3.78 9.79 -9.01
N LEU A 103 -4.23 8.73 -8.30
CA LEU A 103 -3.41 7.53 -8.02
C LEU A 103 -2.72 6.92 -9.27
N PRO A 104 -3.37 6.81 -10.44
CA PRO A 104 -2.73 6.27 -11.64
C PRO A 104 -1.52 7.09 -12.12
N HIS A 105 -1.45 8.36 -11.77
CA HIS A 105 -0.39 9.29 -12.18
C HIS A 105 0.80 9.33 -11.21
N LEU A 106 0.70 8.73 -10.02
CA LEU A 106 1.78 8.69 -9.03
C LEU A 106 2.82 7.62 -9.38
N TYR A 107 4.08 7.84 -8.96
CA TYR A 107 5.12 6.82 -9.07
C TYR A 107 4.91 5.68 -8.06
N LEU A 108 5.55 4.54 -8.33
CA LEU A 108 5.36 3.31 -7.55
C LEU A 108 5.57 3.52 -6.04
N PHE A 109 6.63 4.20 -5.63
CA PHE A 109 6.93 4.41 -4.21
C PHE A 109 6.12 5.53 -3.57
N GLU A 110 5.59 6.45 -4.35
CA GLU A 110 4.60 7.43 -3.88
C GLU A 110 3.28 6.74 -3.53
N LEU A 111 2.83 5.79 -4.36
CA LEU A 111 1.67 4.95 -4.02
C LEU A 111 1.87 4.16 -2.72
N VAL A 112 3.10 3.66 -2.48
CA VAL A 112 3.41 3.02 -1.18
C VAL A 112 3.27 4.01 -0.04
N THR A 113 3.76 5.25 -0.22
CA THR A 113 3.63 6.30 0.79
C THR A 113 2.16 6.61 1.09
N VAL A 114 1.30 6.71 0.06
CA VAL A 114 -0.15 6.92 0.22
C VAL A 114 -0.78 5.88 1.13
N CYS A 115 -0.38 4.60 1.02
CA CYS A 115 -0.92 3.53 1.87
C CYS A 115 -0.69 3.73 3.38
N PHE A 116 0.23 4.64 3.75
CA PHE A 116 0.64 4.90 5.14
C PHE A 116 0.40 6.33 5.59
N LEU A 117 -0.21 7.18 4.75
CA LEU A 117 -0.53 8.55 5.13
C LEU A 117 -1.53 8.60 6.29
N PRO A 118 -1.34 9.50 7.27
CA PRO A 118 -2.36 9.78 8.27
C PRO A 118 -3.67 10.24 7.60
N GLY A 119 -4.79 9.70 8.04
CA GLY A 119 -6.11 10.08 7.53
C GLY A 119 -6.52 9.41 6.19
N VAL A 120 -5.67 8.59 5.58
CA VAL A 120 -6.07 7.82 4.38
C VAL A 120 -7.22 6.87 4.74
N THR A 121 -8.28 6.90 3.93
CA THR A 121 -9.41 6.00 4.12
C THR A 121 -9.07 4.57 3.67
N PRO A 122 -9.76 3.54 4.21
CA PRO A 122 -9.58 2.15 3.75
C PRO A 122 -9.71 2.00 2.23
N ASP A 123 -10.67 2.70 1.62
CA ASP A 123 -10.91 2.64 0.18
C ASP A 123 -9.75 3.26 -0.64
N GLN A 124 -9.22 4.40 -0.18
CA GLN A 124 -8.04 5.02 -0.79
C GLN A 124 -6.82 4.11 -0.70
N LYS A 125 -6.61 3.49 0.45
CA LYS A 125 -5.53 2.52 0.67
C LYS A 125 -5.66 1.33 -0.28
N VAL A 126 -6.84 0.71 -0.35
CA VAL A 126 -7.11 -0.42 -1.26
C VAL A 126 -6.92 0.00 -2.73
N ALA A 127 -7.32 1.20 -3.12
CA ALA A 127 -7.11 1.72 -4.46
C ALA A 127 -5.60 1.89 -4.78
N ALA A 128 -4.82 2.43 -3.84
CA ALA A 128 -3.36 2.56 -3.99
C ALA A 128 -2.69 1.18 -4.07
N GLU A 129 -3.06 0.23 -3.21
CA GLU A 129 -2.56 -1.16 -3.24
C GLU A 129 -2.85 -1.84 -4.59
N ARG A 130 -4.07 -1.69 -5.11
CA ARG A 130 -4.45 -2.20 -6.44
C ARG A 130 -3.60 -1.58 -7.55
N ALA A 131 -3.38 -0.26 -7.52
CA ALA A 131 -2.54 0.43 -8.49
C ALA A 131 -1.08 -0.07 -8.46
N ILE A 132 -0.55 -0.39 -7.27
CA ILE A 132 0.77 -1.01 -7.11
C ILE A 132 0.77 -2.41 -7.72
N ILE A 133 -0.19 -3.26 -7.33
CA ILE A 133 -0.26 -4.67 -7.76
C ILE A 133 -0.39 -4.76 -9.29
N GLN A 134 -1.18 -3.89 -9.91
CA GLN A 134 -1.32 -3.84 -11.37
C GLN A 134 0.00 -3.54 -12.10
N ARG A 135 0.93 -2.85 -11.45
CA ARG A 135 2.25 -2.49 -12.02
C ARG A 135 3.33 -3.55 -11.77
N LEU A 136 3.09 -4.53 -10.88
CA LEU A 136 4.09 -5.55 -10.55
C LEU A 136 4.63 -6.30 -11.78
N PRO A 137 3.82 -6.70 -12.78
CA PRO A 137 4.34 -7.44 -13.94
C PRO A 137 5.46 -6.72 -14.69
N VAL A 138 5.41 -5.38 -14.75
CA VAL A 138 6.40 -4.56 -15.46
C VAL A 138 7.45 -3.93 -14.54
N THR A 139 7.36 -4.18 -13.22
CA THR A 139 8.27 -3.59 -12.23
C THR A 139 9.60 -4.35 -12.22
N PRO A 140 10.75 -3.68 -12.33
CA PRO A 140 12.07 -4.31 -12.22
C PRO A 140 12.28 -5.00 -10.88
N LEU A 141 13.05 -6.10 -10.88
CA LEU A 141 13.28 -6.93 -9.69
C LEU A 141 13.82 -6.14 -8.48
N GLY A 142 14.77 -5.23 -8.68
CA GLY A 142 15.31 -4.39 -7.60
C GLY A 142 14.24 -3.55 -6.91
N ASN A 143 13.30 -3.00 -7.69
CA ASN A 143 12.15 -2.27 -7.16
C ASN A 143 11.18 -3.20 -6.43
N LYS A 144 10.94 -4.43 -6.93
CA LYS A 144 10.13 -5.44 -6.25
C LYS A 144 10.73 -5.84 -4.90
N ILE A 145 12.05 -6.01 -4.80
CA ILE A 145 12.75 -6.31 -3.54
C ILE A 145 12.56 -5.15 -2.54
N THR A 146 12.73 -3.91 -3.00
CA THR A 146 12.50 -2.73 -2.15
C THR A 146 11.04 -2.62 -1.72
N LEU A 147 10.11 -2.90 -2.62
CA LEU A 147 8.68 -2.92 -2.37
C LEU A 147 8.32 -4.01 -1.36
N ALA A 148 8.85 -5.23 -1.51
CA ALA A 148 8.62 -6.35 -0.60
C ALA A 148 8.98 -6.00 0.85
N ARG A 149 10.03 -5.20 1.09
CA ARG A 149 10.45 -4.78 2.43
C ARG A 149 9.55 -3.70 3.06
N ARG A 150 8.89 -2.86 2.26
CA ARG A 150 8.23 -1.62 2.73
C ARG A 150 6.72 -1.62 2.57
N ALA A 151 6.19 -2.38 1.64
CA ALA A 151 4.78 -2.35 1.26
C ALA A 151 3.86 -2.92 2.34
N THR A 152 2.59 -2.74 2.11
CA THR A 152 1.51 -3.31 2.93
C THR A 152 1.44 -4.83 2.76
N SER A 153 0.73 -5.48 3.68
CA SER A 153 0.53 -6.91 3.70
C SER A 153 -0.03 -7.46 2.36
N ASP A 154 -0.96 -6.74 1.74
CA ASP A 154 -1.64 -7.22 0.52
C ASP A 154 -0.74 -7.11 -0.73
N VAL A 155 0.09 -6.07 -0.79
CA VAL A 155 1.12 -5.94 -1.84
C VAL A 155 2.23 -6.99 -1.67
N VAL A 156 2.67 -7.24 -0.42
CA VAL A 156 3.67 -8.29 -0.14
C VAL A 156 3.10 -9.68 -0.46
N ASP A 157 1.83 -9.92 -0.18
CA ASP A 157 1.16 -11.17 -0.55
C ASP A 157 1.17 -11.37 -2.08
N ALA A 158 0.86 -10.32 -2.86
CA ALA A 158 0.93 -10.40 -4.31
C ALA A 158 2.35 -10.70 -4.81
N LEU A 159 3.38 -10.07 -4.23
CA LEU A 159 4.78 -10.35 -4.57
C LEU A 159 5.19 -11.78 -4.21
N LEU A 160 4.74 -12.27 -3.06
CA LEU A 160 5.00 -13.64 -2.61
C LEU A 160 4.39 -14.66 -3.60
N GLN A 161 3.17 -14.38 -4.11
CA GLN A 161 2.48 -15.26 -5.06
C GLN A 161 3.18 -15.34 -6.43
N GLU A 162 4.10 -14.43 -6.76
CA GLU A 162 4.94 -14.59 -7.96
C GLU A 162 5.86 -15.82 -7.87
N GLY A 163 6.18 -16.29 -6.66
CA GLY A 163 7.03 -17.46 -6.44
C GLY A 163 8.51 -17.27 -6.83
N ASN A 164 8.94 -16.02 -7.00
CA ASN A 164 10.32 -15.72 -7.35
C ASN A 164 11.26 -15.93 -6.15
N PRO A 165 12.25 -16.86 -6.21
CA PRO A 165 13.16 -17.12 -5.10
C PRO A 165 13.91 -15.89 -4.58
N GLN A 166 14.25 -14.95 -5.45
CA GLN A 166 14.99 -13.74 -5.10
C GLN A 166 14.16 -12.73 -4.30
N LEU A 167 12.81 -12.86 -4.29
CA LEU A 167 11.92 -12.03 -3.51
C LEU A 167 11.61 -12.63 -2.13
N MET A 168 11.82 -13.93 -1.96
CA MET A 168 11.35 -14.66 -0.78
C MET A 168 11.86 -14.06 0.53
N ASP A 169 13.17 -13.84 0.68
CA ASP A 169 13.72 -13.30 1.92
C ASP A 169 13.17 -11.90 2.22
N ALA A 170 13.07 -11.02 1.19
CA ALA A 170 12.53 -9.69 1.36
C ALA A 170 11.04 -9.69 1.76
N CYS A 171 10.25 -10.63 1.23
CA CYS A 171 8.85 -10.82 1.62
C CYS A 171 8.74 -11.36 3.06
N LEU A 172 9.56 -12.37 3.41
CA LEU A 172 9.53 -13.03 4.72
C LEU A 172 9.98 -12.11 5.86
N ASP A 173 10.90 -11.17 5.57
CA ASP A 173 11.39 -10.16 6.51
C ASP A 173 10.41 -9.01 6.72
N ASN A 174 9.43 -8.82 5.82
CA ASN A 174 8.47 -7.74 5.98
C ASN A 174 7.67 -7.90 7.29
N PRO A 175 7.66 -6.87 8.17
CA PRO A 175 6.96 -6.97 9.46
C PRO A 175 5.44 -7.13 9.31
N ARG A 176 4.87 -6.76 8.16
CA ARG A 176 3.43 -6.78 7.89
C ARG A 176 2.94 -8.05 7.21
N ILE A 177 3.85 -8.93 6.77
CA ILE A 177 3.42 -10.21 6.17
C ILE A 177 2.70 -11.07 7.20
N ARG A 178 1.60 -11.69 6.79
CA ARG A 178 0.76 -12.54 7.64
C ARG A 178 1.09 -14.01 7.42
N GLU A 179 0.93 -14.81 8.46
CA GLU A 179 1.08 -16.28 8.35
C GLU A 179 0.10 -16.87 7.32
N SER A 180 -1.11 -16.29 7.22
CA SER A 180 -2.10 -16.67 6.21
C SER A 180 -1.62 -16.51 4.77
N SER A 181 -0.78 -15.51 4.50
CA SER A 181 -0.16 -15.32 3.17
C SER A 181 0.78 -16.47 2.82
N LEU A 182 1.56 -16.94 3.81
CA LEU A 182 2.45 -18.10 3.64
C LEU A 182 1.65 -19.39 3.43
N PHE A 183 0.54 -19.58 4.15
CA PHE A 183 -0.35 -20.72 3.90
C PHE A 183 -0.93 -20.70 2.50
N ARG A 184 -1.38 -19.56 2.02
CA ARG A 184 -1.90 -19.42 0.66
C ARG A 184 -0.82 -19.75 -0.36
N PHE A 185 0.38 -19.21 -0.18
CA PHE A 185 1.52 -19.48 -1.05
C PHE A 185 1.88 -20.98 -1.07
N LEU A 186 2.02 -21.61 0.10
CA LEU A 186 2.38 -23.03 0.21
C LEU A 186 1.33 -23.95 -0.43
N ASN A 187 0.07 -23.54 -0.49
CA ASN A 187 -1.00 -24.28 -1.16
C ASN A 187 -1.17 -23.88 -2.64
N GLY A 188 -0.45 -22.86 -3.10
CA GLY A 188 -0.52 -22.34 -4.45
C GLY A 188 0.35 -23.10 -5.46
N PRO A 189 0.18 -22.78 -6.75
CA PRO A 189 0.93 -23.44 -7.83
C PRO A 189 2.39 -22.96 -7.94
N THR A 190 2.73 -21.80 -7.41
CA THR A 190 4.04 -21.15 -7.57
C THR A 190 5.09 -21.58 -6.55
N ALA A 191 4.69 -22.28 -5.48
CA ALA A 191 5.61 -22.82 -4.49
C ALA A 191 6.53 -23.88 -5.11
N THR A 192 7.84 -23.70 -4.99
CA THR A 192 8.87 -24.61 -5.47
C THR A 192 9.66 -25.21 -4.29
N ALA A 193 10.43 -26.25 -4.51
CA ALA A 193 11.30 -26.85 -3.49
C ALA A 193 12.24 -25.81 -2.85
N GLU A 194 12.75 -24.87 -3.64
CA GLU A 194 13.64 -23.80 -3.20
C GLU A 194 12.91 -22.78 -2.33
N THR A 195 11.76 -22.26 -2.79
CA THR A 195 10.99 -21.26 -2.04
C THR A 195 10.42 -21.83 -0.74
N ILE A 196 9.98 -23.09 -0.74
CA ILE A 196 9.55 -23.83 0.45
C ILE A 196 10.71 -23.95 1.45
N SER A 197 11.92 -24.29 0.96
CA SER A 197 13.11 -24.39 1.80
C SER A 197 13.51 -23.05 2.41
N THR A 198 13.31 -21.95 1.69
CA THR A 198 13.56 -20.60 2.21
C THR A 198 12.61 -20.28 3.37
N ILE A 199 11.31 -20.60 3.25
CA ILE A 199 10.35 -20.44 4.35
C ILE A 199 10.73 -21.33 5.54
N ALA A 200 11.09 -22.61 5.28
CA ALA A 200 11.39 -23.59 6.31
C ALA A 200 12.61 -23.23 7.18
N ARG A 201 13.62 -22.57 6.59
CA ARG A 201 14.83 -22.14 7.33
C ARG A 201 14.75 -20.74 7.92
N HIS A 202 13.76 -19.93 7.51
CA HIS A 202 13.66 -18.53 7.91
C HIS A 202 13.47 -18.39 9.43
N SER A 203 14.27 -17.56 10.10
CA SER A 203 14.33 -17.43 11.57
C SER A 203 12.98 -17.15 12.22
N ARG A 204 12.17 -16.26 11.63
CA ARG A 204 10.85 -15.86 12.12
C ARG A 204 9.80 -16.95 11.97
N TRP A 205 9.91 -17.81 10.94
CA TRP A 205 8.85 -18.71 10.52
C TRP A 205 9.09 -20.19 10.85
N LYS A 206 10.35 -20.62 10.94
CA LYS A 206 10.74 -22.02 11.14
C LYS A 206 10.15 -22.71 12.37
N ASN A 207 9.81 -21.93 13.40
CA ASN A 207 9.30 -22.48 14.67
C ASN A 207 7.76 -22.48 14.76
N ARG A 208 7.03 -22.05 13.73
CA ARG A 208 5.56 -22.01 13.69
C ARG A 208 5.00 -23.41 13.43
N PRO A 209 4.29 -24.06 14.39
CA PRO A 209 3.83 -25.44 14.23
C PRO A 209 2.93 -25.63 13.00
N ASN A 210 2.00 -24.69 12.80
CA ASN A 210 1.06 -24.74 11.67
C ASN A 210 1.77 -24.62 10.33
N LEU A 211 2.83 -23.78 10.22
CA LEU A 211 3.61 -23.67 8.99
C LEU A 211 4.45 -24.90 8.73
N LYS A 212 5.05 -25.52 9.77
CA LYS A 212 5.74 -26.80 9.61
C LYS A 212 4.82 -27.86 9.00
N LEU A 213 3.59 -27.92 9.51
CA LEU A 213 2.59 -28.85 8.99
C LEU A 213 2.17 -28.53 7.56
N ALA A 214 1.97 -27.26 7.22
CA ALA A 214 1.66 -26.82 5.86
C ALA A 214 2.79 -27.15 4.88
N ILE A 215 4.05 -26.93 5.28
CA ILE A 215 5.22 -27.31 4.50
C ILE A 215 5.23 -28.83 4.25
N LEU A 216 5.04 -29.65 5.28
CA LEU A 216 5.05 -31.11 5.14
C LEU A 216 3.85 -31.66 4.35
N LYS A 217 2.74 -30.94 4.25
CA LYS A 217 1.60 -31.29 3.39
C LYS A 217 1.80 -30.97 1.92
N ASN A 218 2.86 -30.25 1.54
CA ASN A 218 3.13 -29.89 0.16
C ASN A 218 4.01 -30.95 -0.50
N GLY A 219 3.54 -31.58 -1.58
CA GLY A 219 4.26 -32.61 -2.31
C GLY A 219 5.58 -32.15 -2.96
N ARG A 220 5.83 -30.83 -3.07
CA ARG A 220 7.09 -30.27 -3.58
C ARG A 220 8.14 -30.04 -2.48
N THR A 221 7.81 -30.34 -1.21
CA THR A 221 8.72 -30.15 -0.09
C THR A 221 9.88 -31.16 -0.16
N PRO A 222 11.15 -30.71 -0.10
CA PRO A 222 12.30 -31.61 -0.04
C PRO A 222 12.25 -32.54 1.18
N GLN A 223 12.68 -33.80 1.02
CA GLN A 223 12.67 -34.82 2.07
C GLN A 223 13.41 -34.39 3.35
N ILE A 224 14.48 -33.61 3.21
CA ILE A 224 15.24 -33.10 4.35
C ILE A 224 14.34 -32.37 5.39
N TRP A 225 13.29 -31.68 4.95
CA TRP A 225 12.40 -31.00 5.88
C TRP A 225 11.49 -31.96 6.65
N PHE A 226 11.21 -33.16 6.09
CA PHE A 226 10.53 -34.22 6.82
C PHE A 226 11.40 -34.71 7.98
N THR A 227 12.70 -34.98 7.73
CA THR A 227 13.64 -35.41 8.77
C THR A 227 13.76 -34.36 9.89
N VAL A 228 13.74 -33.06 9.55
CA VAL A 228 13.88 -31.97 10.52
C VAL A 228 12.59 -31.71 11.31
N PHE A 229 11.42 -31.73 10.65
CA PHE A 229 10.18 -31.29 11.26
C PHE A 229 9.34 -32.39 11.90
N LEU A 230 9.30 -33.60 11.34
CA LEU A 230 8.51 -34.71 11.88
C LEU A 230 8.78 -34.98 13.36
N PRO A 231 10.04 -35.01 13.84
CA PRO A 231 10.32 -35.25 15.27
C PRO A 231 9.69 -34.20 16.21
N THR A 232 9.44 -32.99 15.71
CA THR A 232 8.91 -31.86 16.51
C THR A 232 7.39 -31.80 16.51
N LEU A 233 6.70 -32.59 15.69
CA LEU A 233 5.23 -32.57 15.58
C LEU A 233 4.56 -33.55 16.54
N PRO A 234 3.33 -33.25 17.00
CA PRO A 234 2.50 -34.19 17.73
C PRO A 234 2.22 -35.47 16.91
N LEU A 235 2.12 -36.60 17.61
CA LEU A 235 1.88 -37.90 16.95
C LEU A 235 0.62 -37.92 16.07
N VAL A 236 -0.43 -37.24 16.53
CA VAL A 236 -1.71 -37.11 15.78
C VAL A 236 -1.48 -36.48 14.40
N GLU A 237 -0.67 -35.44 14.34
CA GLU A 237 -0.37 -34.74 13.07
C GLU A 237 0.49 -35.63 12.14
N VAL A 238 1.42 -36.41 12.68
CA VAL A 238 2.23 -37.34 11.89
C VAL A 238 1.33 -38.46 11.31
N LYS A 239 0.35 -38.96 12.08
CA LYS A 239 -0.64 -39.92 11.58
C LYS A 239 -1.53 -39.30 10.49
N ASN A 240 -1.94 -38.05 10.63
CA ASN A 240 -2.72 -37.32 9.63
C ASN A 240 -1.92 -37.13 8.32
N LEU A 241 -0.61 -36.88 8.41
CA LEU A 241 0.26 -36.79 7.24
C LEU A 241 0.34 -38.13 6.48
N ARG A 242 0.39 -39.28 7.17
CA ARG A 242 0.35 -40.61 6.55
C ARG A 242 -0.88 -40.81 5.65
N ALA A 243 -2.03 -40.33 6.11
CA ALA A 243 -3.29 -40.42 5.36
C ALA A 243 -3.39 -39.42 4.18
N SER A 244 -2.43 -38.49 4.06
CA SER A 244 -2.47 -37.48 3.00
C SER A 244 -2.19 -38.08 1.63
N GLY A 245 -3.11 -37.85 0.68
CA GLY A 245 -2.93 -38.24 -0.73
C GLY A 245 -1.95 -37.36 -1.52
N ARG A 246 -1.44 -36.26 -0.94
CA ARG A 246 -0.59 -35.27 -1.63
C ARG A 246 0.90 -35.58 -1.57
N LEU A 247 1.32 -36.48 -0.68
CA LEU A 247 2.73 -36.81 -0.47
C LEU A 247 3.26 -37.76 -1.55
N THR A 248 4.50 -37.53 -1.98
CA THR A 248 5.24 -38.45 -2.85
C THR A 248 5.60 -39.73 -2.10
N LYS A 249 6.01 -40.77 -2.83
CA LYS A 249 6.41 -42.06 -2.24
C LYS A 249 7.53 -41.87 -1.19
N GLY A 250 8.60 -41.14 -1.52
CA GLY A 250 9.71 -40.92 -0.58
C GLY A 250 9.32 -40.08 0.64
N GLN A 251 8.40 -39.13 0.50
CA GLN A 251 7.89 -38.38 1.62
C GLN A 251 7.04 -39.26 2.57
N LYS A 252 6.24 -40.18 2.03
CA LYS A 252 5.50 -41.18 2.81
C LYS A 252 6.44 -42.10 3.55
N GLU A 253 7.51 -42.56 2.93
CA GLU A 253 8.55 -43.38 3.55
C GLU A 253 9.14 -42.66 4.79
N CYS A 254 9.50 -41.39 4.69
CA CYS A 254 9.94 -40.60 5.86
C CYS A 254 8.90 -40.56 7.00
N VAL A 255 7.62 -40.42 6.67
CA VAL A 255 6.55 -40.42 7.68
C VAL A 255 6.42 -41.80 8.35
N GLU A 256 6.47 -42.88 7.57
CA GLU A 256 6.40 -44.24 8.10
C GLU A 256 7.60 -44.57 8.99
N GLU A 257 8.82 -44.15 8.60
CA GLU A 257 10.03 -44.31 9.43
C GLU A 257 9.87 -43.60 10.77
N GLU A 258 9.36 -42.37 10.79
CA GLU A 258 9.14 -41.63 12.02
C GLU A 258 8.08 -42.29 12.90
N LEU A 259 6.98 -42.81 12.31
CA LEU A 259 5.96 -43.54 13.06
C LEU A 259 6.50 -44.81 13.69
N LYS A 260 7.31 -45.60 12.94
CA LYS A 260 8.02 -46.78 13.47
C LYS A 260 8.94 -46.39 14.60
N ARG A 261 9.73 -45.31 14.46
CA ARG A 261 10.62 -44.81 15.51
C ARG A 261 9.88 -44.47 16.81
N ARG A 262 8.59 -44.00 16.70
CA ARG A 262 7.72 -43.71 17.84
C ARG A 262 6.95 -44.94 18.34
N GLY A 263 7.20 -46.13 17.83
CA GLY A 263 6.52 -47.35 18.25
C GLY A 263 5.07 -47.51 17.74
N VAL A 264 4.72 -46.79 16.69
CA VAL A 264 3.37 -46.88 16.07
C VAL A 264 3.48 -47.83 14.86
N ARG A 265 2.68 -48.87 14.89
CA ARG A 265 2.51 -49.84 13.78
C ARG A 265 1.43 -49.41 12.80
#